data_ca8c3c1cf3d5ade0be18b3f0052c3ca8
#
_entry.id   ca8c3c1cf3d5ade0be18b3f0052c3ca8
#
_cell.length_a   1.000
_cell.length_b   1.000
_cell.length_c   1.000
_cell.angle_alpha   90.00
_cell.angle_beta   90.00
_cell.angle_gamma   90.00
#
_symmetry.space_group_name_H-M   'P 1'
#
loop_
_entity.id
_entity.type
_entity.pdbx_description
1 polymer ?
#
loop_
_entity_poly.entity_id
_entity_poly.type
_entity_poly.pdbx_seq_one_letter_code
_entity_poly.pdbx_strand_id
1 'polypeptide(L)'
;MIAVGNESMVHWAFQYYVTPSIVLKWVNYLQHLKETGTLPEPLWITSSDNFESWGGGNESYHTPDLEKLIEAVDLISLHTYPFHDTHYNPNFWIIPKDGQTLSPQEQIDAAMLSAKNYAQTQYEQTRIYTERLNPNKSIHIGETGWATTASVNYGSNGSKAADEYMQKKYF
;
A
#
# COMPACT_ATOMS: atom_id res chain seq x y z
N MET A 1 5.47 17.25 -4.93
CA MET A 1 4.24 16.44 -4.81
C MET A 1 3.44 16.90 -3.60
N ILE A 2 2.13 16.92 -3.69
CA ILE A 2 1.19 17.12 -2.56
C ILE A 2 0.34 15.86 -2.45
N ALA A 3 0.31 15.23 -1.27
CA ALA A 3 -0.65 14.21 -0.93
C ALA A 3 -1.79 14.85 -0.10
N VAL A 4 -3.03 14.71 -0.56
CA VAL A 4 -4.23 15.29 0.09
C VAL A 4 -4.56 14.54 1.38
N GLY A 5 -4.32 13.23 1.41
CA GLY A 5 -4.51 12.36 2.57
C GLY A 5 -3.36 11.38 2.74
N ASN A 6 -3.25 10.80 3.92
CA ASN A 6 -2.36 9.71 4.25
C ASN A 6 -3.12 8.64 5.02
N GLU A 7 -3.30 7.45 4.42
CA GLU A 7 -4.12 6.35 4.93
C GLU A 7 -5.50 6.80 5.44
N SER A 8 -6.07 7.76 4.74
CA SER A 8 -7.32 8.40 5.13
C SER A 8 -8.56 7.63 4.66
N MET A 9 -8.42 6.80 3.62
CA MET A 9 -9.55 6.06 3.02
C MET A 9 -9.65 4.60 3.48
N VAL A 10 -8.91 4.21 4.51
CA VAL A 10 -8.91 2.84 5.02
C VAL A 10 -10.14 2.54 5.88
N HIS A 11 -10.95 1.55 5.52
CA HIS A 11 -12.21 1.22 6.21
C HIS A 11 -12.01 0.74 7.66
N TRP A 12 -10.86 0.13 7.99
CA TRP A 12 -10.54 -0.32 9.33
C TRP A 12 -10.26 0.83 10.31
N ALA A 13 -10.00 2.04 9.81
CA ALA A 13 -9.74 3.23 10.63
C ALA A 13 -10.97 4.14 10.76
N PHE A 14 -12.10 3.58 11.16
CA PHE A 14 -13.40 4.27 11.21
C PHE A 14 -13.39 5.61 11.96
N GLN A 15 -12.44 5.82 12.88
CA GLN A 15 -12.33 7.06 13.68
C GLN A 15 -11.85 8.26 12.86
N TYR A 16 -11.11 8.04 11.78
CA TYR A 16 -10.58 9.09 10.91
C TYR A 16 -10.80 8.80 9.41
N TYR A 17 -11.66 7.82 9.13
CA TYR A 17 -12.02 7.48 7.75
C TYR A 17 -12.59 8.67 7.00
N VAL A 18 -12.03 8.93 5.83
CA VAL A 18 -12.48 9.97 4.90
C VAL A 18 -12.92 9.29 3.59
N THR A 19 -14.14 9.60 3.14
CA THR A 19 -14.64 9.02 1.89
C THR A 19 -13.84 9.50 0.68
N PRO A 20 -13.72 8.69 -0.39
CA PRO A 20 -13.09 9.12 -1.65
C PRO A 20 -13.66 10.42 -2.22
N SER A 21 -14.95 10.69 -2.02
CA SER A 21 -15.60 11.94 -2.47
C SER A 21 -15.03 13.20 -1.80
N ILE A 22 -14.65 13.11 -0.52
CA ILE A 22 -14.03 14.24 0.20
C ILE A 22 -12.60 14.45 -0.29
N VAL A 23 -11.83 13.38 -0.46
CA VAL A 23 -10.46 13.45 -1.00
C VAL A 23 -10.50 14.01 -2.43
N LEU A 24 -11.41 13.53 -3.28
CA LEU A 24 -11.63 14.01 -4.65
C LEU A 24 -11.92 15.51 -4.69
N LYS A 25 -12.75 16.01 -3.78
CA LYS A 25 -13.03 17.46 -3.70
C LYS A 25 -11.76 18.28 -3.54
N TRP A 26 -10.84 17.84 -2.66
CA TRP A 26 -9.60 18.57 -2.42
C TRP A 26 -8.58 18.36 -3.54
N VAL A 27 -8.52 17.19 -4.13
CA VAL A 27 -7.70 16.93 -5.33
C VAL A 27 -8.15 17.88 -6.46
N ASN A 28 -9.44 17.92 -6.77
CA ASN A 28 -9.97 18.82 -7.81
C ASN A 28 -9.70 20.29 -7.51
N TYR A 29 -9.78 20.71 -6.25
CA TYR A 29 -9.44 22.08 -5.87
C TYR A 29 -7.96 22.39 -6.15
N LEU A 30 -7.04 21.49 -5.80
CA LEU A 30 -5.60 21.66 -6.05
C LEU A 30 -5.26 21.61 -7.56
N GLN A 31 -5.93 20.73 -8.32
CA GLN A 31 -5.79 20.69 -9.78
C GLN A 31 -6.25 22.03 -10.41
N HIS A 32 -7.37 22.58 -9.94
CA HIS A 32 -7.83 23.89 -10.38
C HIS A 32 -6.80 25.00 -10.06
N LEU A 33 -6.13 24.96 -8.91
CA LEU A 33 -5.07 25.92 -8.60
C LEU A 33 -3.84 25.79 -9.52
N LYS A 34 -3.55 24.57 -10.02
CA LYS A 34 -2.53 24.35 -11.08
C LYS A 34 -3.00 24.98 -12.40
N GLU A 35 -4.20 24.67 -12.83
CA GLU A 35 -4.79 25.21 -14.09
C GLU A 35 -4.81 26.74 -14.14
N THR A 36 -5.07 27.37 -12.99
CA THR A 36 -5.08 28.84 -12.87
C THR A 36 -3.70 29.46 -12.63
N GLY A 37 -2.64 28.66 -12.57
CA GLY A 37 -1.27 29.13 -12.35
C GLY A 37 -0.96 29.55 -10.91
N THR A 38 -1.87 29.29 -9.96
CA THR A 38 -1.64 29.53 -8.51
C THR A 38 -0.65 28.53 -7.94
N LEU A 39 -0.69 27.28 -8.41
CA LEU A 39 0.32 26.26 -8.12
C LEU A 39 1.15 25.98 -9.38
N PRO A 40 2.43 25.59 -9.21
CA PRO A 40 3.28 25.23 -10.35
C PRO A 40 2.70 24.04 -11.15
N GLU A 41 2.68 24.12 -12.46
CA GLU A 41 2.17 23.08 -13.35
C GLU A 41 2.84 21.71 -13.11
N PRO A 42 4.17 21.58 -12.94
CA PRO A 42 4.81 20.28 -12.72
C PRO A 42 4.61 19.69 -11.31
N LEU A 43 3.77 20.29 -10.47
CA LEU A 43 3.48 19.79 -9.15
C LEU A 43 2.51 18.61 -9.23
N TRP A 44 2.92 17.45 -8.76
CA TRP A 44 2.06 16.26 -8.69
C TRP A 44 1.12 16.34 -7.49
N ILE A 45 -0.15 16.02 -7.73
CA ILE A 45 -1.24 15.96 -6.73
C ILE A 45 -1.75 14.54 -6.66
N THR A 46 -1.80 13.99 -5.44
CA THR A 46 -2.26 12.63 -5.16
C THR A 46 -2.94 12.54 -3.78
N SER A 47 -3.38 11.36 -3.39
CA SER A 47 -3.50 10.90 -2.00
C SER A 47 -2.54 9.74 -1.80
N SER A 48 -2.08 9.51 -0.59
CA SER A 48 -1.17 8.43 -0.25
C SER A 48 -1.92 7.45 0.64
N ASP A 49 -2.19 6.24 0.14
CA ASP A 49 -3.15 5.37 0.82
C ASP A 49 -2.84 3.87 0.61
N ASN A 50 -3.43 3.03 1.45
CA ASN A 50 -3.29 1.58 1.40
C ASN A 50 -3.77 1.00 0.06
N PHE A 51 -3.21 -0.12 -0.36
CA PHE A 51 -3.52 -0.76 -1.64
C PHE A 51 -5.02 -1.09 -1.80
N GLU A 52 -5.70 -1.51 -0.73
CA GLU A 52 -7.15 -1.75 -0.77
C GLU A 52 -7.93 -0.48 -1.04
N SER A 53 -7.53 0.63 -0.43
CA SER A 53 -8.17 1.95 -0.63
C SER A 53 -8.06 2.44 -2.07
N TRP A 54 -7.04 1.99 -2.81
CA TRP A 54 -6.88 2.22 -4.24
C TRP A 54 -7.50 1.13 -5.13
N GLY A 55 -8.36 0.28 -4.56
CA GLY A 55 -9.11 -0.75 -5.29
C GLY A 55 -8.38 -2.07 -5.46
N GLY A 56 -7.25 -2.27 -4.78
CA GLY A 56 -6.54 -3.54 -4.77
C GLY A 56 -7.15 -4.55 -3.80
N GLY A 57 -7.61 -5.69 -4.29
CA GLY A 57 -7.98 -6.85 -3.48
C GLY A 57 -9.34 -6.85 -2.80
N ASN A 58 -9.93 -5.69 -2.47
CA ASN A 58 -11.21 -5.63 -1.77
C ASN A 58 -12.25 -4.80 -2.54
N GLU A 59 -13.24 -5.47 -3.12
CA GLU A 59 -14.27 -4.85 -3.95
C GLU A 59 -15.15 -3.86 -3.19
N SER A 60 -15.17 -3.87 -1.86
CA SER A 60 -15.94 -2.89 -1.08
C SER A 60 -15.44 -1.45 -1.25
N TYR A 61 -14.20 -1.29 -1.72
CA TYR A 61 -13.65 0.03 -2.08
C TYR A 61 -14.02 0.49 -3.49
N HIS A 62 -14.53 -0.40 -4.37
CA HIS A 62 -14.87 -0.07 -5.74
C HIS A 62 -16.13 0.80 -5.79
N THR A 63 -15.94 2.10 -5.74
CA THR A 63 -17.03 3.08 -5.76
C THR A 63 -16.86 4.07 -6.91
N PRO A 64 -17.95 4.66 -7.45
CA PRO A 64 -17.84 5.69 -8.48
C PRO A 64 -16.98 6.90 -8.06
N ASP A 65 -16.92 7.21 -6.77
CA ASP A 65 -16.10 8.31 -6.28
C ASP A 65 -14.60 7.93 -6.22
N LEU A 66 -14.27 6.66 -5.94
CA LEU A 66 -12.88 6.18 -6.06
C LEU A 66 -12.44 6.21 -7.53
N GLU A 67 -13.28 5.77 -8.46
CA GLU A 67 -12.97 5.81 -9.90
C GLU A 67 -12.63 7.24 -10.36
N LYS A 68 -13.47 8.21 -10.00
CA LYS A 68 -13.21 9.64 -10.29
C LYS A 68 -11.95 10.16 -9.62
N LEU A 69 -11.66 9.71 -8.40
CA LEU A 69 -10.44 10.09 -7.69
C LEU A 69 -9.20 9.55 -8.41
N ILE A 70 -9.21 8.29 -8.85
CA ILE A 70 -8.14 7.69 -9.65
C ILE A 70 -7.90 8.48 -10.94
N GLU A 71 -8.97 8.94 -11.59
CA GLU A 71 -8.83 9.79 -12.79
C GLU A 71 -8.21 11.16 -12.46
N ALA A 72 -8.60 11.78 -11.35
CA ALA A 72 -8.26 13.15 -11.00
C ALA A 72 -6.83 13.31 -10.45
N VAL A 73 -6.24 12.31 -9.79
CA VAL A 73 -4.87 12.38 -9.27
C VAL A 73 -3.84 12.26 -10.38
N ASP A 74 -2.66 12.85 -10.21
CA ASP A 74 -1.56 12.75 -11.20
C ASP A 74 -0.90 11.36 -11.18
N LEU A 75 -0.86 10.71 -10.01
CA LEU A 75 -0.38 9.34 -9.82
C LEU A 75 -1.07 8.69 -8.62
N ILE A 76 -0.97 7.38 -8.52
CA ILE A 76 -1.34 6.62 -7.33
C ILE A 76 -0.10 6.54 -6.41
N SER A 77 -0.21 7.03 -5.17
CA SER A 77 0.78 6.80 -4.12
C SER A 77 0.30 5.66 -3.24
N LEU A 78 0.90 4.48 -3.44
CA LEU A 78 0.46 3.20 -2.90
C LEU A 78 1.24 2.85 -1.64
N HIS A 79 0.53 2.48 -0.58
CA HIS A 79 1.12 1.85 0.61
C HIS A 79 0.89 0.35 0.56
N THR A 80 1.95 -0.42 0.78
CA THR A 80 1.92 -1.88 0.87
C THR A 80 2.87 -2.34 1.97
N TYR A 81 2.32 -2.97 3.00
CA TYR A 81 3.04 -3.43 4.17
C TYR A 81 2.74 -4.91 4.44
N PRO A 82 3.39 -5.85 3.76
CA PRO A 82 3.12 -7.29 3.94
C PRO A 82 3.11 -7.74 5.40
N PHE A 83 3.95 -7.15 6.23
CA PHE A 83 3.99 -7.45 7.65
C PHE A 83 2.71 -7.03 8.39
N HIS A 84 2.21 -5.82 8.13
CA HIS A 84 1.01 -5.26 8.77
C HIS A 84 -0.28 -5.72 8.09
N ASP A 85 -0.31 -5.70 6.77
CA ASP A 85 -1.50 -6.03 5.96
C ASP A 85 -1.96 -7.48 6.15
N THR A 86 -1.07 -8.36 6.56
CA THR A 86 -1.37 -9.75 6.90
C THR A 86 -1.71 -9.96 8.38
N HIS A 87 -1.88 -8.89 9.15
CA HIS A 87 -2.08 -8.95 10.60
C HIS A 87 -0.98 -9.76 11.31
N TYR A 88 0.27 -9.57 10.87
CA TYR A 88 1.45 -10.26 11.42
C TYR A 88 1.38 -11.79 11.31
N ASN A 89 0.61 -12.31 10.37
CA ASN A 89 0.40 -13.75 10.20
C ASN A 89 1.52 -14.36 9.36
N PRO A 90 2.39 -15.20 9.95
CA PRO A 90 3.54 -15.77 9.25
C PRO A 90 3.16 -16.72 8.09
N ASN A 91 1.92 -17.21 8.04
CA ASN A 91 1.48 -18.08 6.95
C ASN A 91 1.53 -17.41 5.57
N PHE A 92 1.59 -16.09 5.52
CA PHE A 92 1.72 -15.34 4.26
C PHE A 92 3.16 -15.22 3.76
N TRP A 93 4.17 -15.47 4.61
CA TRP A 93 5.58 -15.38 4.22
C TRP A 93 6.44 -16.55 4.66
N ILE A 94 5.99 -17.40 5.58
CA ILE A 94 6.71 -18.65 5.89
C ILE A 94 6.35 -19.70 4.83
N ILE A 95 7.37 -20.19 4.12
CA ILE A 95 7.21 -21.29 3.18
C ILE A 95 7.13 -22.59 3.97
N PRO A 96 6.09 -23.43 3.78
CA PRO A 96 6.03 -24.75 4.37
C PRO A 96 7.28 -25.57 3.97
N LYS A 97 7.82 -26.34 4.91
CA LYS A 97 8.97 -27.21 4.68
C LYS A 97 8.53 -28.43 3.86
N ASP A 98 8.62 -28.36 2.56
CA ASP A 98 8.48 -29.53 1.69
C ASP A 98 9.77 -30.36 1.74
N GLY A 99 10.01 -31.04 2.86
CA GLY A 99 11.06 -32.06 3.00
C GLY A 99 12.51 -31.57 2.90
N GLN A 100 12.76 -30.27 2.71
CA GLN A 100 14.09 -29.68 2.69
C GLN A 100 14.51 -29.16 4.07
N THR A 101 15.72 -29.56 4.49
CA THR A 101 16.32 -29.05 5.73
C THR A 101 17.03 -27.74 5.41
N LEU A 102 16.28 -26.62 5.38
CA LEU A 102 16.87 -25.31 5.22
C LEU A 102 17.58 -24.88 6.50
N SER A 103 18.73 -24.27 6.39
CA SER A 103 19.37 -23.56 7.49
C SER A 103 18.49 -22.40 7.98
N PRO A 104 18.62 -21.93 9.22
CA PRO A 104 17.85 -20.80 9.73
C PRO A 104 17.93 -19.56 8.81
N GLN A 105 19.10 -19.32 8.21
CA GLN A 105 19.33 -18.21 7.30
C GLN A 105 18.54 -18.36 6.00
N GLU A 106 18.57 -19.52 5.39
CA GLU A 106 17.80 -19.81 4.17
C GLU A 106 16.30 -19.74 4.40
N GLN A 107 15.83 -20.09 5.60
CA GLN A 107 14.41 -19.94 5.98
C GLN A 107 14.01 -18.46 6.02
N ILE A 108 14.85 -17.58 6.57
CA ILE A 108 14.60 -16.14 6.59
C ILE A 108 14.62 -15.57 5.17
N ASP A 109 15.61 -15.92 4.37
CA ASP A 109 15.73 -15.42 3.00
C ASP A 109 14.51 -15.82 2.16
N ALA A 110 14.05 -17.06 2.29
CA ALA A 110 12.84 -17.54 1.63
C ALA A 110 11.57 -16.82 2.12
N ALA A 111 11.45 -16.57 3.42
CA ALA A 111 10.33 -15.84 4.01
C ALA A 111 10.28 -14.39 3.49
N MET A 112 11.41 -13.71 3.41
CA MET A 112 11.47 -12.32 2.91
C MET A 112 11.19 -12.24 1.41
N LEU A 113 11.63 -13.22 0.63
CA LEU A 113 11.23 -13.32 -0.78
C LEU A 113 9.72 -13.50 -0.92
N SER A 114 9.11 -14.32 -0.09
CA SER A 114 7.66 -14.52 -0.05
C SER A 114 6.92 -13.23 0.31
N ALA A 115 7.43 -12.46 1.27
CA ALA A 115 6.87 -11.16 1.63
C ALA A 115 6.96 -10.15 0.48
N LYS A 116 8.08 -10.11 -0.25
CA LYS A 116 8.22 -9.29 -1.47
C LYS A 116 7.20 -9.68 -2.54
N ASN A 117 7.03 -10.97 -2.78
CA ASN A 117 6.03 -11.46 -3.74
C ASN A 117 4.61 -11.08 -3.31
N TYR A 118 4.33 -11.06 -2.01
CA TYR A 118 3.05 -10.60 -1.50
C TYR A 118 2.84 -9.10 -1.75
N ALA A 119 3.84 -8.26 -1.47
CA ALA A 119 3.79 -6.83 -1.81
C ALA A 119 3.58 -6.61 -3.32
N GLN A 120 4.26 -7.40 -4.16
CA GLN A 120 4.07 -7.36 -5.60
C GLN A 120 2.62 -7.74 -5.98
N THR A 121 2.04 -8.72 -5.32
CA THR A 121 0.63 -9.11 -5.55
C THR A 121 -0.32 -7.94 -5.21
N GLN A 122 -0.10 -7.24 -4.10
CA GLN A 122 -0.89 -6.06 -3.72
C GLN A 122 -0.78 -4.94 -4.78
N TYR A 123 0.45 -4.67 -5.24
CA TYR A 123 0.69 -3.73 -6.33
C TYR A 123 -0.06 -4.12 -7.61
N GLU A 124 0.05 -5.38 -8.03
CA GLU A 124 -0.58 -5.88 -9.25
C GLU A 124 -2.12 -5.84 -9.18
N GLN A 125 -2.71 -6.12 -8.03
CA GLN A 125 -4.15 -5.99 -7.83
C GLN A 125 -4.62 -4.54 -8.03
N THR A 126 -3.90 -3.57 -7.44
CA THR A 126 -4.18 -2.15 -7.63
C THR A 126 -3.96 -1.75 -9.10
N ARG A 127 -2.89 -2.23 -9.73
CA ARG A 127 -2.60 -1.95 -11.14
C ARG A 127 -3.73 -2.43 -12.05
N ILE A 128 -4.18 -3.68 -11.88
CA ILE A 128 -5.27 -4.26 -12.68
C ILE A 128 -6.56 -3.43 -12.55
N TYR A 129 -6.90 -2.98 -11.34
CA TYR A 129 -8.07 -2.13 -11.16
C TYR A 129 -7.90 -0.76 -11.81
N THR A 130 -6.77 -0.11 -11.58
CA THR A 130 -6.46 1.22 -12.09
C THR A 130 -6.38 1.26 -13.61
N GLU A 131 -5.76 0.27 -14.26
CA GLU A 131 -5.60 0.21 -15.72
C GLU A 131 -6.93 0.08 -16.47
N ARG A 132 -7.95 -0.49 -15.86
CA ARG A 132 -9.30 -0.54 -16.44
C ARG A 132 -9.93 0.84 -16.56
N LEU A 133 -9.54 1.78 -15.68
CA LEU A 133 -10.04 3.15 -15.62
C LEU A 133 -9.14 4.09 -16.42
N ASN A 134 -7.84 3.97 -16.23
CA ASN A 134 -6.84 4.78 -16.91
C ASN A 134 -5.53 3.98 -17.12
N PRO A 135 -5.31 3.43 -18.30
CA PRO A 135 -4.13 2.60 -18.59
C PRO A 135 -2.78 3.36 -18.52
N ASN A 136 -2.83 4.67 -18.51
CA ASN A 136 -1.62 5.51 -18.42
C ASN A 136 -1.34 6.02 -16.99
N LYS A 137 -2.17 5.64 -16.01
CA LYS A 137 -1.99 6.07 -14.63
C LYS A 137 -0.78 5.39 -14.01
N SER A 138 0.21 6.17 -13.61
CA SER A 138 1.39 5.65 -12.91
C SER A 138 1.06 5.31 -11.45
N ILE A 139 1.71 4.25 -10.95
CA ILE A 139 1.60 3.81 -9.57
C ILE A 139 3.01 3.81 -8.97
N HIS A 140 3.16 4.53 -7.88
CA HIS A 140 4.42 4.61 -7.13
C HIS A 140 4.21 4.03 -5.74
N ILE A 141 5.17 3.27 -5.24
CA ILE A 141 5.16 2.85 -3.84
C ILE A 141 5.50 4.08 -2.99
N GLY A 142 4.48 4.61 -2.30
CA GLY A 142 4.60 5.73 -1.38
C GLY A 142 5.20 5.28 -0.06
N GLU A 143 4.74 4.13 0.45
CA GLU A 143 5.24 3.55 1.69
C GLU A 143 5.30 2.02 1.61
N THR A 144 6.37 1.48 2.19
CA THR A 144 6.52 0.06 2.48
C THR A 144 7.51 -0.11 3.62
N GLY A 145 7.52 -1.29 4.25
CA GLY A 145 8.47 -1.55 5.31
C GLY A 145 8.32 -2.89 5.98
N TRP A 146 9.29 -3.20 6.83
CA TRP A 146 9.33 -4.36 7.70
C TRP A 146 9.80 -3.94 9.09
N ALA A 147 9.16 -4.47 10.15
CA ALA A 147 9.51 -4.11 11.53
C ALA A 147 10.89 -4.64 11.93
N THR A 148 11.67 -3.82 12.62
CA THR A 148 13.01 -4.19 13.15
C THR A 148 13.00 -4.64 14.60
N THR A 149 11.94 -4.30 15.34
CA THR A 149 11.88 -4.51 16.79
C THR A 149 10.52 -5.10 17.17
N ALA A 150 10.55 -6.09 18.05
CA ALA A 150 9.35 -6.72 18.59
C ALA A 150 8.40 -5.71 19.27
N SER A 151 7.11 -5.97 19.15
CA SER A 151 6.06 -5.19 19.84
C SER A 151 4.98 -6.13 20.36
N VAL A 152 4.40 -5.76 21.49
CA VAL A 152 3.24 -6.49 22.05
C VAL A 152 2.05 -6.52 21.07
N ASN A 153 1.94 -5.51 20.21
CA ASN A 153 0.90 -5.41 19.21
C ASN A 153 1.03 -6.43 18.06
N TYR A 154 2.22 -6.99 17.86
CA TYR A 154 2.48 -7.95 16.77
C TYR A 154 2.18 -9.40 17.17
N GLY A 155 1.87 -9.64 18.45
CA GLY A 155 1.76 -10.99 19.00
C GLY A 155 3.12 -11.73 18.98
N SER A 156 3.11 -12.99 19.41
CA SER A 156 4.36 -13.79 19.53
C SER A 156 5.01 -14.08 18.16
N ASN A 157 4.21 -14.35 17.14
CA ASN A 157 4.71 -14.70 15.81
C ASN A 157 5.23 -13.48 15.05
N GLY A 158 4.49 -12.37 15.06
CA GLY A 158 4.93 -11.13 14.45
C GLY A 158 6.17 -10.57 15.14
N SER A 159 6.24 -10.62 16.48
CA SER A 159 7.42 -10.18 17.23
C SER A 159 8.68 -10.98 16.90
N LYS A 160 8.56 -12.28 16.58
CA LYS A 160 9.70 -13.10 16.12
C LYS A 160 10.16 -12.74 14.70
N ALA A 161 9.26 -12.18 13.90
CA ALA A 161 9.57 -11.76 12.54
C ALA A 161 10.04 -10.29 12.47
N ALA A 162 9.96 -9.53 13.56
CA ALA A 162 10.45 -8.16 13.66
C ALA A 162 11.96 -8.16 13.99
N ASP A 163 12.78 -8.04 12.96
CA ASP A 163 14.23 -8.22 13.03
C ASP A 163 14.94 -7.38 11.97
N GLU A 164 16.09 -6.78 12.31
CA GLU A 164 16.86 -5.92 11.41
C GLU A 164 17.39 -6.66 10.17
N TYR A 165 17.74 -7.93 10.31
CA TYR A 165 18.20 -8.74 9.19
C TYR A 165 17.04 -9.04 8.24
N MET A 166 15.86 -9.38 8.77
CA MET A 166 14.64 -9.56 7.97
C MET A 166 14.29 -8.28 7.23
N GLN A 167 14.33 -7.12 7.88
CA GLN A 167 14.12 -5.84 7.21
C GLN A 167 15.12 -5.62 6.07
N LYS A 168 16.43 -5.85 6.32
CA LYS A 168 17.47 -5.74 5.29
C LYS A 168 17.22 -6.66 4.09
N LYS A 169 16.62 -7.83 4.31
CA LYS A 169 16.31 -8.78 3.24
C LYS A 169 15.00 -8.44 2.52
N TYR A 170 14.09 -7.77 3.20
CA TYR A 170 12.85 -7.27 2.60
C TYR A 170 13.12 -6.14 1.60
N PHE A 171 14.05 -5.26 1.85
CA PHE A 171 14.53 -4.25 0.90
C PHE A 171 15.63 -4.79 0.00
#